data_5d9057598ac1a10e9839193f1e29bdeb
#
_entry.id   5d9057598ac1a10e9839193f1e29bdeb
#
_cell.length_a   1.000
_cell.length_b   1.000
_cell.length_c   1.000
_cell.angle_alpha   90.00
_cell.angle_beta   90.00
_cell.angle_gamma   90.00
#
_symmetry.space_group_name_H-M   'P 1'
#
loop_
_entity.id
_entity.type
_entity.pdbx_description
1 polymer ?
#
loop_
_entity_poly.entity_id
_entity_poly.type
_entity_poly.pdbx_seq_one_letter_code
_entity_poly.pdbx_strand_id
1 'polypeptide(L)'
;MSGAFRLRCRGVDIDAGRPLVMGVVNATPDSFSDGAEMANRPAQFARVDELVAAGADILDIGGQSAITGVPEISVDEEIERITPVVERAVAAGAIVSVDTYRAEVADAALSLGAHIINDISALKDPRMADVLAARDAGYVLMHNPGRPKVRLTETNLYDDVVDAVVEFWTEGLDRLRSAGVADEAVILDFGPDFAKTPHQTLQCLREWERLAGFRRPLLMALSRKDFIGTALRLVPRERDEATLAAMVWIASKVPSVIARTHRPLELRQAFDMLGFLDGRADLHPDDRLDPSLRRQGVTPST
;
A
#
# COMPACT_ATOMS: atom_id res chain seq x y z
N MET A 1 -24.06 7.70 -9.92
CA MET A 1 -24.19 7.53 -8.45
C MET A 1 -23.05 6.62 -8.03
N SER A 2 -21.95 7.22 -7.56
CA SER A 2 -20.79 6.48 -7.03
C SER A 2 -21.19 5.94 -5.66
N GLY A 3 -21.51 4.65 -5.55
CA GLY A 3 -21.60 4.01 -4.25
C GLY A 3 -20.22 4.12 -3.60
N ALA A 4 -20.16 4.67 -2.40
CA ALA A 4 -18.92 4.77 -1.64
C ALA A 4 -18.30 3.36 -1.54
N PHE A 5 -17.05 3.24 -1.97
CA PHE A 5 -16.29 1.99 -1.78
C PHE A 5 -15.96 1.89 -0.30
N ARG A 6 -16.25 0.74 0.29
CA ARG A 6 -15.92 0.46 1.69
C ARG A 6 -14.98 -0.71 1.75
N LEU A 7 -13.94 -0.58 2.54
CA LEU A 7 -13.10 -1.67 2.96
C LEU A 7 -13.53 -2.06 4.37
N ARG A 8 -14.06 -3.26 4.56
CA ARG A 8 -14.52 -3.75 5.85
C ARG A 8 -13.75 -4.99 6.24
N CYS A 9 -13.06 -4.93 7.36
CA CYS A 9 -12.31 -6.05 7.91
C CYS A 9 -12.19 -5.89 9.44
N ARG A 10 -12.27 -6.97 10.18
CA ARG A 10 -12.06 -7.05 11.64
C ARG A 10 -12.81 -5.97 12.43
N GLY A 11 -14.06 -5.70 12.06
CA GLY A 11 -14.87 -4.68 12.70
C GLY A 11 -14.52 -3.22 12.36
N VAL A 12 -13.54 -2.99 11.51
CA VAL A 12 -13.20 -1.66 10.98
C VAL A 12 -13.89 -1.46 9.63
N ASP A 13 -14.49 -0.29 9.46
CA ASP A 13 -15.13 0.15 8.22
C ASP A 13 -14.38 1.39 7.73
N ILE A 14 -13.59 1.23 6.68
CA ILE A 14 -12.76 2.29 6.12
C ILE A 14 -13.47 2.87 4.89
N ASP A 15 -13.73 4.17 4.92
CA ASP A 15 -14.23 4.89 3.75
C ASP A 15 -13.15 4.97 2.68
N ALA A 16 -13.26 4.13 1.66
CA ALA A 16 -12.40 4.13 0.49
C ALA A 16 -12.98 4.95 -0.68
N GLY A 17 -13.97 5.82 -0.43
CA GLY A 17 -14.51 6.77 -1.40
C GLY A 17 -13.62 7.99 -1.65
N ARG A 18 -12.51 8.11 -0.91
CA ARG A 18 -11.42 9.07 -1.10
C ARG A 18 -10.08 8.35 -1.24
N PRO A 19 -9.06 8.98 -1.83
CA PRO A 19 -7.71 8.41 -1.84
C PRO A 19 -7.17 8.24 -0.42
N LEU A 20 -6.66 7.04 -0.13
CA LEU A 20 -6.04 6.67 1.14
C LEU A 20 -4.51 6.61 1.02
N VAL A 21 -3.83 6.94 2.10
CA VAL A 21 -2.36 6.87 2.20
C VAL A 21 -1.96 5.67 3.02
N MET A 22 -1.17 4.76 2.43
CA MET A 22 -0.55 3.63 3.11
C MET A 22 0.95 3.90 3.28
N GLY A 23 1.37 4.11 4.53
CA GLY A 23 2.77 4.35 4.89
C GLY A 23 3.54 3.05 5.13
N VAL A 24 4.78 2.98 4.64
CA VAL A 24 5.63 1.78 4.76
C VAL A 24 6.50 1.83 6.02
N VAL A 25 6.50 0.73 6.77
CA VAL A 25 7.39 0.49 7.91
C VAL A 25 8.19 -0.78 7.67
N ASN A 26 9.51 -0.64 7.52
CA ASN A 26 10.39 -1.79 7.40
C ASN A 26 10.80 -2.26 8.80
N ALA A 27 10.35 -3.46 9.19
CA ALA A 27 10.78 -4.15 10.41
C ALA A 27 12.01 -5.05 10.16
N THR A 28 12.75 -4.78 9.07
CA THR A 28 14.01 -5.47 8.75
C THR A 28 15.18 -4.77 9.44
N PRO A 29 16.24 -5.51 9.84
CA PRO A 29 17.49 -4.89 10.26
C PRO A 29 18.10 -4.09 9.09
N ASP A 30 18.70 -2.94 9.38
CA ASP A 30 19.52 -2.26 8.38
C ASP A 30 20.71 -3.13 8.01
N SER A 31 20.98 -3.28 6.71
CA SER A 31 21.96 -4.19 6.12
C SER A 31 23.44 -3.85 6.45
N PHE A 32 23.72 -2.92 7.37
CA PHE A 32 25.05 -2.40 7.68
C PHE A 32 25.53 -2.60 9.13
N SER A 33 24.79 -3.35 9.99
CA SER A 33 25.22 -3.53 11.38
C SER A 33 24.96 -4.95 11.89
N ASP A 34 26.04 -5.68 12.16
CA ASP A 34 26.03 -6.92 12.95
C ASP A 34 25.55 -6.60 14.38
N GLY A 35 24.42 -7.17 14.79
CA GLY A 35 23.84 -6.94 16.14
C GLY A 35 22.71 -5.90 16.19
N ALA A 36 22.16 -5.47 15.06
CA ALA A 36 21.31 -4.29 14.91
C ALA A 36 19.81 -4.49 15.18
N GLU A 37 19.30 -5.69 15.43
CA GLU A 37 17.84 -5.88 15.58
C GLU A 37 17.27 -5.07 16.75
N MET A 38 17.93 -5.10 17.90
CA MET A 38 17.51 -4.30 19.06
C MET A 38 17.90 -2.81 18.93
N ALA A 39 18.98 -2.50 18.22
CA ALA A 39 19.43 -1.11 18.02
C ALA A 39 18.53 -0.32 17.06
N ASN A 40 17.80 -1.00 16.16
CA ASN A 40 16.93 -0.37 15.17
C ASN A 40 15.47 -0.17 15.65
N ARG A 41 15.05 -0.81 16.74
CA ARG A 41 13.69 -0.68 17.28
C ARG A 41 13.23 0.74 17.56
N PRO A 42 14.04 1.61 18.21
CA PRO A 42 13.66 3.01 18.40
C PRO A 42 13.37 3.74 17.09
N ALA A 43 14.13 3.46 16.03
CA ALA A 43 13.91 4.05 14.72
C ALA A 43 12.62 3.53 14.07
N GLN A 44 12.31 2.23 14.20
CA GLN A 44 11.06 1.63 13.74
C GLN A 44 9.84 2.22 14.45
N PHE A 45 9.90 2.41 15.76
CA PHE A 45 8.85 3.04 16.55
C PHE A 45 8.68 4.51 16.18
N ALA A 46 9.78 5.25 16.05
CA ALA A 46 9.75 6.64 15.59
C ALA A 46 9.11 6.74 14.18
N ARG A 47 9.37 5.76 13.30
CA ARG A 47 8.75 5.70 11.98
C ARG A 47 7.24 5.46 12.07
N VAL A 48 6.76 4.59 12.96
CA VAL A 48 5.33 4.41 13.23
C VAL A 48 4.70 5.74 13.65
N ASP A 49 5.32 6.42 14.64
CA ASP A 49 4.80 7.68 15.18
C ASP A 49 4.80 8.80 14.11
N GLU A 50 5.85 8.87 13.30
CA GLU A 50 5.94 9.80 12.16
C GLU A 50 4.82 9.58 11.14
N LEU A 51 4.54 8.32 10.77
CA LEU A 51 3.51 7.96 9.81
C LEU A 51 2.10 8.31 10.33
N VAL A 52 1.84 8.03 11.60
CA VAL A 52 0.58 8.41 12.26
C VAL A 52 0.43 9.93 12.27
N ALA A 53 1.48 10.66 12.66
CA ALA A 53 1.47 12.13 12.67
C ALA A 53 1.33 12.74 11.26
N ALA A 54 1.86 12.06 10.24
CA ALA A 54 1.71 12.45 8.83
C ALA A 54 0.31 12.18 8.26
N GLY A 55 -0.61 11.57 9.03
CA GLY A 55 -1.97 11.26 8.61
C GLY A 55 -2.05 10.08 7.62
N ALA A 56 -1.15 9.10 7.73
CA ALA A 56 -1.30 7.84 7.01
C ALA A 56 -2.57 7.12 7.50
N ASP A 57 -3.40 6.67 6.56
CA ASP A 57 -4.65 5.95 6.88
C ASP A 57 -4.35 4.49 7.25
N ILE A 58 -3.31 3.90 6.68
CA ILE A 58 -2.90 2.51 6.89
C ILE A 58 -1.37 2.49 7.06
N LEU A 59 -0.87 1.66 8.00
CA LEU A 59 0.56 1.36 8.14
C LEU A 59 0.82 -0.05 7.62
N ASP A 60 1.75 -0.19 6.67
CA ASP A 60 2.12 -1.48 6.07
C ASP A 60 3.49 -1.92 6.58
N ILE A 61 3.50 -2.96 7.41
CA ILE A 61 4.67 -3.43 8.17
C ILE A 61 5.22 -4.69 7.53
N GLY A 62 6.49 -4.66 7.09
CA GLY A 62 7.16 -5.82 6.50
C GLY A 62 8.36 -6.29 7.32
N GLY A 63 8.37 -7.58 7.71
CA GLY A 63 9.48 -8.24 8.43
C GLY A 63 10.55 -8.82 7.52
N GLN A 64 10.24 -8.98 6.23
CA GLN A 64 11.11 -9.55 5.23
C GLN A 64 11.19 -8.67 3.98
N SER A 65 12.40 -8.50 3.44
CA SER A 65 12.57 -7.75 2.18
C SER A 65 11.96 -8.52 1.00
N ALA A 66 11.18 -7.83 0.18
CA ALA A 66 10.65 -8.35 -1.08
C ALA A 66 11.71 -8.32 -2.22
N ILE A 67 12.91 -7.80 -1.98
CA ILE A 67 13.97 -7.67 -2.98
C ILE A 67 14.47 -9.04 -3.42
N THR A 68 14.61 -9.21 -4.73
CA THR A 68 15.18 -10.40 -5.35
C THR A 68 16.63 -10.61 -4.90
N GLY A 69 17.00 -11.87 -4.60
CA GLY A 69 18.37 -12.23 -4.21
C GLY A 69 18.70 -12.04 -2.74
N VAL A 70 17.82 -11.43 -1.94
CA VAL A 70 17.95 -11.44 -0.48
C VAL A 70 17.44 -12.78 0.05
N PRO A 71 18.21 -13.53 0.88
CA PRO A 71 17.77 -14.81 1.43
C PRO A 71 16.43 -14.67 2.19
N GLU A 72 15.66 -15.76 2.17
CA GLU A 72 14.49 -15.86 3.04
C GLU A 72 14.92 -16.10 4.49
N ILE A 73 14.21 -15.47 5.42
CA ILE A 73 14.34 -15.71 6.85
C ILE A 73 13.37 -16.80 7.30
N SER A 74 13.53 -17.34 8.50
CA SER A 74 12.57 -18.28 9.05
C SER A 74 11.23 -17.62 9.38
N VAL A 75 10.17 -18.42 9.53
CA VAL A 75 8.85 -17.93 9.98
C VAL A 75 8.96 -17.27 11.35
N ASP A 76 9.66 -17.92 12.28
CA ASP A 76 9.83 -17.43 13.65
C ASP A 76 10.56 -16.09 13.69
N GLU A 77 11.60 -15.94 12.88
CA GLU A 77 12.36 -14.69 12.75
C GLU A 77 11.48 -13.57 12.15
N GLU A 78 10.66 -13.87 11.14
CA GLU A 78 9.76 -12.88 10.57
C GLU A 78 8.72 -12.42 11.60
N ILE A 79 8.14 -13.34 12.37
CA ILE A 79 7.22 -13.04 13.47
C ILE A 79 7.91 -12.20 14.55
N GLU A 80 9.12 -12.56 14.96
CA GLU A 80 9.88 -11.81 15.97
C GLU A 80 10.13 -10.36 15.53
N ARG A 81 10.46 -10.15 14.27
CA ARG A 81 10.71 -8.83 13.70
C ARG A 81 9.45 -7.95 13.68
N ILE A 82 8.32 -8.49 13.23
CA ILE A 82 7.10 -7.69 13.06
C ILE A 82 6.38 -7.44 14.39
N THR A 83 6.43 -8.37 15.35
CA THR A 83 5.63 -8.32 16.58
C THR A 83 5.69 -6.96 17.29
N PRO A 84 6.86 -6.43 17.69
CA PRO A 84 6.88 -5.18 18.46
C PRO A 84 6.43 -3.97 17.64
N VAL A 85 6.59 -4.00 16.32
CA VAL A 85 6.19 -2.90 15.43
C VAL A 85 4.67 -2.92 15.22
N VAL A 86 4.09 -4.11 15.05
CA VAL A 86 2.63 -4.30 14.95
C VAL A 86 1.95 -3.85 16.25
N GLU A 87 2.46 -4.31 17.41
CA GLU A 87 1.93 -3.91 18.72
C GLU A 87 1.99 -2.38 18.92
N ARG A 88 3.11 -1.74 18.53
CA ARG A 88 3.25 -0.28 18.60
C ARG A 88 2.23 0.43 17.72
N ALA A 89 2.05 -0.02 16.48
CA ALA A 89 1.12 0.58 15.53
C ALA A 89 -0.35 0.40 15.97
N VAL A 90 -0.71 -0.79 16.46
CA VAL A 90 -2.04 -1.08 17.02
C VAL A 90 -2.31 -0.21 18.27
N ALA A 91 -1.35 -0.10 19.18
CA ALA A 91 -1.45 0.75 20.37
C ALA A 91 -1.59 2.24 20.02
N ALA A 92 -1.04 2.68 18.89
CA ALA A 92 -1.23 4.03 18.37
C ALA A 92 -2.60 4.25 17.68
N GLY A 93 -3.46 3.23 17.61
CA GLY A 93 -4.78 3.28 16.97
C GLY A 93 -4.73 3.25 15.44
N ALA A 94 -3.61 2.86 14.84
CA ALA A 94 -3.47 2.79 13.40
C ALA A 94 -4.20 1.56 12.82
N ILE A 95 -4.67 1.67 11.57
CA ILE A 95 -5.04 0.50 10.79
C ILE A 95 -3.75 -0.14 10.27
N VAL A 96 -3.53 -1.40 10.64
CA VAL A 96 -2.28 -2.11 10.37
C VAL A 96 -2.46 -3.14 9.27
N SER A 97 -1.63 -3.04 8.24
CA SER A 97 -1.37 -4.03 7.22
C SER A 97 -0.03 -4.72 7.50
N VAL A 98 0.07 -6.01 7.22
CA VAL A 98 1.34 -6.74 7.31
C VAL A 98 1.69 -7.33 5.96
N ASP A 99 2.88 -6.95 5.44
CA ASP A 99 3.44 -7.45 4.17
C ASP A 99 4.10 -8.82 4.43
N THR A 100 3.35 -9.87 4.13
CA THR A 100 3.80 -11.27 4.24
C THR A 100 3.00 -12.18 3.30
N TYR A 101 3.69 -13.19 2.79
CA TYR A 101 3.09 -14.25 1.96
C TYR A 101 2.99 -15.62 2.67
N ARG A 102 3.24 -15.65 3.99
CA ARG A 102 3.24 -16.85 4.82
C ARG A 102 2.03 -16.86 5.73
N ALA A 103 1.23 -17.92 5.67
CA ALA A 103 0.00 -18.02 6.47
C ALA A 103 0.25 -18.02 7.98
N GLU A 104 1.36 -18.61 8.45
CA GLU A 104 1.73 -18.59 9.88
C GLU A 104 2.04 -17.18 10.37
N VAL A 105 2.78 -16.41 9.57
CA VAL A 105 3.10 -14.99 9.90
C VAL A 105 1.84 -14.14 9.87
N ALA A 106 0.97 -14.38 8.88
CA ALA A 106 -0.33 -13.72 8.79
C ALA A 106 -1.22 -13.99 10.01
N ASP A 107 -1.33 -15.24 10.45
CA ASP A 107 -2.11 -15.61 11.64
C ASP A 107 -1.55 -14.98 12.92
N ALA A 108 -0.23 -14.96 13.08
CA ALA A 108 0.44 -14.29 14.20
C ALA A 108 0.17 -12.77 14.18
N ALA A 109 0.37 -12.10 13.04
CA ALA A 109 0.12 -10.68 12.89
C ALA A 109 -1.35 -10.29 13.18
N LEU A 110 -2.30 -11.07 12.67
CA LEU A 110 -3.72 -10.87 12.93
C LEU A 110 -4.08 -11.12 14.41
N SER A 111 -3.40 -12.05 15.07
CA SER A 111 -3.56 -12.29 16.52
C SER A 111 -3.08 -11.09 17.36
N LEU A 112 -2.07 -10.35 16.89
CA LEU A 112 -1.56 -9.12 17.51
C LEU A 112 -2.44 -7.89 17.25
N GLY A 113 -3.46 -8.00 16.40
CA GLY A 113 -4.38 -6.91 16.11
C GLY A 113 -4.17 -6.24 14.73
N ALA A 114 -3.35 -6.81 13.86
CA ALA A 114 -3.30 -6.37 12.47
C ALA A 114 -4.66 -6.55 11.80
N HIS A 115 -4.97 -5.74 10.78
CA HIS A 115 -6.27 -5.70 10.12
C HIS A 115 -6.23 -6.30 8.71
N ILE A 116 -5.11 -6.13 8.01
CA ILE A 116 -4.95 -6.44 6.60
C ILE A 116 -3.69 -7.27 6.40
N ILE A 117 -3.73 -8.23 5.49
CA ILE A 117 -2.54 -8.94 4.98
C ILE A 117 -2.26 -8.49 3.56
N ASN A 118 -1.04 -8.00 3.33
CA ASN A 118 -0.55 -7.60 2.02
C ASN A 118 0.33 -8.73 1.46
N ASP A 119 -0.25 -9.56 0.59
CA ASP A 119 0.38 -10.79 0.10
C ASP A 119 0.88 -10.64 -1.35
N ILE A 120 2.18 -10.45 -1.51
CA ILE A 120 2.83 -10.38 -2.83
C ILE A 120 2.82 -11.71 -3.61
N SER A 121 2.39 -12.81 -2.99
CA SER A 121 2.33 -14.13 -3.63
C SER A 121 0.97 -14.47 -4.23
N ALA A 122 -0.07 -13.78 -3.82
CA ALA A 122 -1.45 -14.00 -4.25
C ALA A 122 -1.94 -15.43 -3.95
N LEU A 123 -2.04 -15.75 -2.67
CA LEU A 123 -2.59 -17.05 -2.19
C LEU A 123 -1.75 -18.27 -2.62
N LYS A 124 -0.43 -18.14 -2.78
CA LYS A 124 0.43 -19.31 -3.03
C LYS A 124 0.59 -20.21 -1.83
N ASP A 125 0.52 -19.67 -0.60
CA ASP A 125 0.31 -20.49 0.58
C ASP A 125 -1.18 -20.92 0.61
N PRO A 126 -1.48 -22.23 0.49
CA PRO A 126 -2.87 -22.69 0.39
C PRO A 126 -3.68 -22.44 1.68
N ARG A 127 -3.01 -22.21 2.83
CA ARG A 127 -3.64 -21.95 4.13
C ARG A 127 -4.02 -20.48 4.30
N MET A 128 -3.50 -19.58 3.47
CA MET A 128 -3.72 -18.13 3.62
C MET A 128 -5.20 -17.77 3.61
N ALA A 129 -5.97 -18.31 2.66
CA ALA A 129 -7.40 -18.01 2.55
C ALA A 129 -8.20 -18.45 3.80
N ASP A 130 -7.86 -19.60 4.37
CA ASP A 130 -8.50 -20.10 5.61
C ASP A 130 -8.18 -19.20 6.82
N VAL A 131 -6.93 -18.74 6.93
CA VAL A 131 -6.50 -17.78 7.97
C VAL A 131 -7.27 -16.47 7.85
N LEU A 132 -7.38 -15.91 6.62
CA LEU A 132 -8.10 -14.68 6.37
C LEU A 132 -9.59 -14.78 6.76
N ALA A 133 -10.25 -15.85 6.35
CA ALA A 133 -11.65 -16.10 6.66
C ALA A 133 -11.88 -16.29 8.18
N ALA A 134 -11.02 -17.09 8.85
CA ALA A 134 -11.12 -17.32 10.30
C ALA A 134 -10.91 -16.05 11.14
N ARG A 135 -10.19 -15.06 10.61
CA ARG A 135 -9.85 -13.79 11.29
C ARG A 135 -10.68 -12.59 10.83
N ASP A 136 -11.58 -12.76 9.87
CA ASP A 136 -12.32 -11.64 9.22
C ASP A 136 -11.36 -10.55 8.70
N ALA A 137 -10.24 -10.96 8.12
CA ALA A 137 -9.14 -10.09 7.77
C ALA A 137 -9.30 -9.43 6.40
N GLY A 138 -8.79 -8.20 6.26
CA GLY A 138 -8.57 -7.57 4.97
C GLY A 138 -7.41 -8.24 4.21
N TYR A 139 -7.48 -8.20 2.89
CA TYR A 139 -6.47 -8.85 2.05
C TYR A 139 -6.15 -8.06 0.79
N VAL A 140 -4.86 -7.92 0.50
CA VAL A 140 -4.39 -7.39 -0.79
C VAL A 140 -4.10 -8.54 -1.73
N LEU A 141 -4.91 -8.67 -2.76
CA LEU A 141 -4.72 -9.63 -3.86
C LEU A 141 -3.87 -8.96 -4.95
N MET A 142 -2.55 -9.22 -4.91
CA MET A 142 -1.62 -8.65 -5.88
C MET A 142 -1.42 -9.59 -7.07
N HIS A 143 -1.53 -9.08 -8.31
CA HIS A 143 -1.18 -9.84 -9.50
C HIS A 143 0.34 -10.10 -9.57
N ASN A 144 0.71 -11.33 -9.25
CA ASN A 144 2.08 -11.85 -9.40
C ASN A 144 2.05 -13.33 -9.83
N PRO A 145 2.19 -13.66 -11.12
CA PRO A 145 2.23 -15.04 -11.60
C PRO A 145 3.54 -15.76 -11.20
N GLY A 146 4.60 -14.99 -10.88
CA GLY A 146 5.88 -15.50 -10.43
C GLY A 146 5.88 -15.98 -8.97
N ARG A 147 6.99 -16.55 -8.52
CA ARG A 147 7.21 -16.82 -7.09
C ARG A 147 7.64 -15.53 -6.37
N PRO A 148 7.33 -15.37 -5.09
CA PRO A 148 7.89 -14.29 -4.29
C PRO A 148 9.43 -14.27 -4.43
N LYS A 149 10.02 -13.06 -4.43
CA LYS A 149 11.48 -12.84 -4.52
C LYS A 149 12.16 -13.39 -5.78
N VAL A 150 11.41 -13.84 -6.78
CA VAL A 150 11.94 -14.27 -8.08
C VAL A 150 11.56 -13.22 -9.13
N ARG A 151 12.57 -12.58 -9.72
CA ARG A 151 12.35 -11.65 -10.82
C ARG A 151 12.13 -12.44 -12.12
N LEU A 152 10.94 -12.30 -12.70
CA LEU A 152 10.69 -12.75 -14.05
C LEU A 152 11.25 -11.70 -15.01
N THR A 153 12.14 -12.14 -15.91
CA THR A 153 12.83 -11.27 -16.88
C THR A 153 12.26 -11.40 -18.29
N GLU A 154 11.33 -12.32 -18.49
CA GLU A 154 10.66 -12.53 -19.77
C GLU A 154 9.77 -11.34 -20.10
N THR A 155 9.90 -10.82 -21.32
CA THR A 155 9.15 -9.64 -21.78
C THR A 155 7.85 -9.98 -22.49
N ASN A 156 7.64 -11.25 -22.82
CA ASN A 156 6.52 -11.79 -23.60
C ASN A 156 5.60 -12.71 -22.76
N LEU A 157 5.50 -12.44 -21.47
CA LEU A 157 4.62 -13.22 -20.56
C LEU A 157 3.13 -13.07 -20.88
N TYR A 158 2.74 -11.97 -21.51
CA TYR A 158 1.34 -11.60 -21.75
C TYR A 158 1.15 -11.16 -23.19
N ASP A 159 0.06 -11.58 -23.81
CA ASP A 159 -0.45 -10.99 -25.05
C ASP A 159 -1.06 -9.60 -24.73
N ASP A 160 -1.88 -9.51 -23.69
CA ASP A 160 -2.36 -8.27 -23.06
C ASP A 160 -2.20 -8.39 -21.54
N VAL A 161 -1.42 -7.48 -20.95
CA VAL A 161 -1.13 -7.51 -19.52
C VAL A 161 -2.34 -7.15 -18.67
N VAL A 162 -3.23 -6.31 -19.19
CA VAL A 162 -4.43 -5.89 -18.44
C VAL A 162 -5.47 -7.00 -18.41
N ASP A 163 -5.65 -7.73 -19.52
CA ASP A 163 -6.48 -8.94 -19.56
C ASP A 163 -5.96 -10.00 -18.59
N ALA A 164 -4.65 -10.23 -18.57
CA ALA A 164 -4.03 -11.17 -17.64
C ALA A 164 -4.25 -10.77 -16.16
N VAL A 165 -4.19 -9.48 -15.83
CA VAL A 165 -4.51 -8.99 -14.48
C VAL A 165 -5.98 -9.22 -14.14
N VAL A 166 -6.89 -8.93 -15.06
CA VAL A 166 -8.34 -9.09 -14.88
C VAL A 166 -8.70 -10.57 -14.66
N GLU A 167 -8.14 -11.48 -15.46
CA GLU A 167 -8.35 -12.92 -15.33
C GLU A 167 -7.82 -13.43 -13.97
N PHE A 168 -6.60 -13.05 -13.62
CA PHE A 168 -5.95 -13.43 -12.37
C PHE A 168 -6.76 -12.97 -11.14
N TRP A 169 -7.25 -11.72 -11.15
CA TRP A 169 -8.08 -11.22 -10.06
C TRP A 169 -9.43 -11.94 -9.99
N THR A 170 -10.03 -12.27 -11.13
CA THR A 170 -11.29 -13.02 -11.17
C THR A 170 -11.13 -14.37 -10.47
N GLU A 171 -10.13 -15.14 -10.84
CA GLU A 171 -9.83 -16.43 -10.22
C GLU A 171 -9.48 -16.30 -8.73
N GLY A 172 -8.66 -15.29 -8.37
CA GLY A 172 -8.26 -15.05 -6.98
C GLY A 172 -9.45 -14.67 -6.10
N LEU A 173 -10.37 -13.84 -6.60
CA LEU A 173 -11.59 -13.47 -5.90
C LEU A 173 -12.53 -14.67 -5.69
N ASP A 174 -12.65 -15.55 -6.67
CA ASP A 174 -13.46 -16.76 -6.55
C ASP A 174 -12.87 -17.73 -5.50
N ARG A 175 -11.54 -17.84 -5.43
CA ARG A 175 -10.87 -18.62 -4.38
C ARG A 175 -11.13 -18.03 -2.98
N LEU A 176 -11.01 -16.71 -2.83
CA LEU A 176 -11.27 -16.01 -1.55
C LEU A 176 -12.72 -16.18 -1.10
N ARG A 177 -13.69 -16.00 -2.00
CA ARG A 177 -15.12 -16.24 -1.71
C ARG A 177 -15.38 -17.67 -1.30
N SER A 178 -14.79 -18.64 -2.00
CA SER A 178 -14.94 -20.06 -1.69
C SER A 178 -14.42 -20.44 -0.30
N ALA A 179 -13.42 -19.72 0.20
CA ALA A 179 -12.89 -19.85 1.56
C ALA A 179 -13.71 -19.06 2.61
N GLY A 180 -14.67 -18.23 2.20
CA GLY A 180 -15.51 -17.44 3.11
C GLY A 180 -14.97 -16.03 3.41
N VAL A 181 -13.96 -15.54 2.67
CA VAL A 181 -13.49 -14.16 2.79
C VAL A 181 -14.51 -13.22 2.17
N ALA A 182 -14.91 -12.18 2.92
CA ALA A 182 -15.90 -11.21 2.47
C ALA A 182 -15.37 -10.38 1.29
N ASP A 183 -16.23 -10.08 0.36
CA ASP A 183 -15.90 -9.30 -0.83
C ASP A 183 -15.38 -7.90 -0.48
N GLU A 184 -15.95 -7.28 0.53
CA GLU A 184 -15.59 -5.94 1.01
C GLU A 184 -14.26 -5.92 1.75
N ALA A 185 -13.67 -7.07 2.06
CA ALA A 185 -12.37 -7.18 2.71
C ALA A 185 -11.19 -7.21 1.72
N VAL A 186 -11.46 -7.25 0.39
CA VAL A 186 -10.41 -7.45 -0.61
C VAL A 186 -10.04 -6.15 -1.32
N ILE A 187 -8.74 -5.87 -1.32
CA ILE A 187 -8.05 -4.81 -2.05
C ILE A 187 -7.35 -5.46 -3.25
N LEU A 188 -7.35 -4.82 -4.41
CA LEU A 188 -6.70 -5.34 -5.61
C LEU A 188 -5.43 -4.55 -5.91
N ASP A 189 -4.33 -5.24 -6.26
CA ASP A 189 -3.07 -4.65 -6.68
C ASP A 189 -2.61 -5.29 -8.01
N PHE A 190 -2.42 -4.48 -9.05
CA PHE A 190 -1.94 -5.01 -10.33
C PHE A 190 -0.46 -5.38 -10.32
N GLY A 191 0.27 -5.14 -9.22
CA GLY A 191 1.67 -5.51 -9.03
C GLY A 191 2.62 -4.75 -9.96
N PRO A 192 2.78 -3.42 -9.83
CA PRO A 192 3.74 -2.65 -10.62
C PRO A 192 5.15 -3.24 -10.50
N ASP A 193 5.83 -3.46 -11.62
CA ASP A 193 7.15 -4.07 -11.75
C ASP A 193 7.25 -5.55 -11.32
N PHE A 194 6.18 -6.18 -10.82
CA PHE A 194 6.14 -7.62 -10.56
C PHE A 194 5.72 -8.36 -11.82
N ALA A 195 6.63 -9.15 -12.39
CA ALA A 195 6.42 -9.85 -13.66
C ALA A 195 5.88 -8.94 -14.79
N LYS A 196 6.23 -7.68 -14.76
CA LYS A 196 5.85 -6.67 -15.75
C LYS A 196 7.05 -5.83 -16.16
N THR A 197 7.13 -5.53 -17.46
CA THR A 197 8.05 -4.51 -17.95
C THR A 197 7.56 -3.10 -17.54
N PRO A 198 8.43 -2.09 -17.59
CA PRO A 198 8.01 -0.69 -17.40
C PRO A 198 6.89 -0.25 -18.35
N HIS A 199 6.89 -0.72 -19.59
CA HIS A 199 5.82 -0.46 -20.55
C HIS A 199 4.49 -1.07 -20.11
N GLN A 200 4.50 -2.34 -19.67
CA GLN A 200 3.31 -3.04 -19.19
C GLN A 200 2.75 -2.41 -17.90
N THR A 201 3.62 -1.94 -16.99
CA THR A 201 3.20 -1.17 -15.83
C THR A 201 2.48 0.13 -16.23
N LEU A 202 3.01 0.87 -17.23
CA LEU A 202 2.35 2.06 -17.77
C LEU A 202 1.05 1.71 -18.50
N GLN A 203 0.96 0.58 -19.18
CA GLN A 203 -0.28 0.11 -19.81
C GLN A 203 -1.37 -0.10 -18.78
N CYS A 204 -1.10 -0.83 -17.69
CA CYS A 204 -2.06 -1.00 -16.59
C CYS A 204 -2.54 0.34 -16.01
N LEU A 205 -1.65 1.33 -15.85
CA LEU A 205 -2.03 2.65 -15.37
C LEU A 205 -2.90 3.41 -16.38
N ARG A 206 -2.60 3.34 -17.68
CA ARG A 206 -3.38 4.02 -18.74
C ARG A 206 -4.76 3.43 -18.95
N GLU A 207 -4.89 2.13 -18.77
CA GLU A 207 -6.13 1.36 -18.94
C GLU A 207 -6.81 1.06 -17.59
N TRP A 208 -6.65 1.99 -16.63
CA TRP A 208 -7.17 1.87 -15.27
C TRP A 208 -8.68 1.58 -15.22
N GLU A 209 -9.48 2.02 -16.20
CA GLU A 209 -10.92 1.77 -16.27
C GLU A 209 -11.25 0.27 -16.26
N ARG A 210 -10.44 -0.54 -16.96
CA ARG A 210 -10.62 -2.00 -16.99
C ARG A 210 -10.38 -2.60 -15.61
N LEU A 211 -9.39 -2.08 -14.87
CA LEU A 211 -9.05 -2.53 -13.52
C LEU A 211 -10.07 -2.05 -12.48
N ALA A 212 -10.55 -0.82 -12.60
CA ALA A 212 -11.55 -0.24 -11.70
C ALA A 212 -12.95 -0.89 -11.83
N GLY A 213 -13.19 -1.64 -12.91
CA GLY A 213 -14.44 -2.36 -13.15
C GLY A 213 -14.83 -3.36 -12.06
N PHE A 214 -13.87 -3.84 -11.27
CA PHE A 214 -14.11 -4.72 -10.10
C PHE A 214 -14.80 -4.03 -8.92
N ARG A 215 -14.87 -2.69 -8.91
CA ARG A 215 -15.51 -1.89 -7.86
C ARG A 215 -14.95 -2.21 -6.47
N ARG A 216 -13.63 -2.34 -6.38
CA ARG A 216 -12.87 -2.57 -5.14
C ARG A 216 -11.79 -1.50 -4.98
N PRO A 217 -11.31 -1.25 -3.76
CA PRO A 217 -10.14 -0.41 -3.58
C PRO A 217 -8.94 -0.95 -4.37
N LEU A 218 -8.21 -0.05 -5.05
CA LEU A 218 -7.00 -0.40 -5.79
C LEU A 218 -5.77 0.06 -5.02
N LEU A 219 -4.90 -0.87 -4.66
CA LEU A 219 -3.59 -0.54 -4.11
C LEU A 219 -2.65 -0.13 -5.24
N MET A 220 -2.09 1.06 -5.12
CA MET A 220 -1.11 1.62 -6.04
C MET A 220 0.25 1.71 -5.33
N ALA A 221 1.07 0.66 -5.49
CA ALA A 221 2.41 0.60 -4.94
C ALA A 221 3.44 1.15 -5.93
N LEU A 222 3.31 2.42 -6.33
CA LEU A 222 4.12 3.05 -7.39
C LEU A 222 5.42 3.66 -6.89
N SER A 223 5.62 3.74 -5.56
CA SER A 223 6.72 4.49 -4.96
C SER A 223 8.08 3.97 -5.39
N ARG A 224 8.86 4.82 -6.05
CA ARG A 224 10.22 4.59 -6.53
C ARG A 224 10.38 3.42 -7.50
N LYS A 225 9.31 2.98 -8.16
CA LYS A 225 9.29 1.82 -9.06
C LYS A 225 10.10 2.04 -10.35
N ASP A 226 10.50 0.93 -10.98
CA ASP A 226 11.41 0.92 -12.12
C ASP A 226 10.82 1.54 -13.37
N PHE A 227 9.50 1.53 -13.55
CA PHE A 227 8.87 2.21 -14.69
C PHE A 227 9.15 3.73 -14.67
N ILE A 228 9.19 4.37 -13.47
CA ILE A 228 9.56 5.78 -13.32
C ILE A 228 11.03 5.99 -13.68
N GLY A 229 11.90 5.11 -13.13
CA GLY A 229 13.33 5.17 -13.41
C GLY A 229 13.65 5.01 -14.88
N THR A 230 12.93 4.11 -15.58
CA THR A 230 13.09 3.89 -17.02
C THR A 230 12.58 5.07 -17.83
N ALA A 231 11.42 5.62 -17.50
CA ALA A 231 10.80 6.72 -18.23
C ALA A 231 11.63 8.02 -18.13
N LEU A 232 12.19 8.31 -16.94
CA LEU A 232 12.84 9.58 -16.64
C LEU A 232 14.36 9.47 -16.45
N ARG A 233 14.93 8.25 -16.54
CA ARG A 233 16.36 7.94 -16.32
C ARG A 233 16.84 8.36 -14.92
N LEU A 234 16.03 8.09 -13.90
CA LEU A 234 16.29 8.44 -12.51
C LEU A 234 16.70 7.22 -11.68
N VAL A 235 17.65 7.39 -10.76
CA VAL A 235 17.95 6.42 -9.72
C VAL A 235 16.84 6.43 -8.65
N PRO A 236 16.65 5.35 -7.87
CA PRO A 236 15.50 5.22 -6.96
C PRO A 236 15.28 6.41 -6.02
N ARG A 237 16.34 6.98 -5.44
CA ARG A 237 16.27 8.14 -4.51
C ARG A 237 15.80 9.45 -5.15
N GLU A 238 15.81 9.53 -6.47
CA GLU A 238 15.45 10.73 -7.27
C GLU A 238 14.03 10.61 -7.86
N ARG A 239 13.27 9.55 -7.52
CA ARG A 239 11.96 9.25 -8.12
C ARG A 239 10.78 9.78 -7.30
N ASP A 240 11.01 10.51 -6.20
CA ASP A 240 9.93 10.86 -5.27
C ASP A 240 8.91 11.83 -5.87
N GLU A 241 9.35 12.88 -6.57
CA GLU A 241 8.47 13.85 -7.23
C GLU A 241 7.66 13.20 -8.35
N ALA A 242 8.30 12.34 -9.15
CA ALA A 242 7.60 11.60 -10.21
C ALA A 242 6.64 10.55 -9.64
N THR A 243 6.98 9.94 -8.51
CA THR A 243 6.07 9.07 -7.76
C THR A 243 4.83 9.84 -7.32
N LEU A 244 5.02 11.02 -6.69
CA LEU A 244 3.91 11.88 -6.25
C LEU A 244 3.00 12.25 -7.44
N ALA A 245 3.58 12.66 -8.56
CA ALA A 245 2.83 13.00 -9.77
C ALA A 245 1.99 11.80 -10.28
N ALA A 246 2.57 10.60 -10.33
CA ALA A 246 1.86 9.40 -10.77
C ALA A 246 0.72 9.01 -9.80
N MET A 247 0.95 9.14 -8.48
CA MET A 247 -0.07 8.86 -7.45
C MET A 247 -1.24 9.84 -7.53
N VAL A 248 -0.96 11.15 -7.66
CA VAL A 248 -2.01 12.18 -7.79
C VAL A 248 -2.79 11.99 -9.09
N TRP A 249 -2.09 11.69 -10.19
CA TRP A 249 -2.74 11.44 -11.47
C TRP A 249 -3.74 10.30 -11.38
N ILE A 250 -3.35 9.13 -10.83
CA ILE A 250 -4.27 8.00 -10.72
C ILE A 250 -5.39 8.27 -9.71
N ALA A 251 -5.12 8.93 -8.60
CA ALA A 251 -6.12 9.30 -7.60
C ALA A 251 -7.16 10.29 -8.13
N SER A 252 -6.82 11.12 -9.12
CA SER A 252 -7.77 11.99 -9.82
C SER A 252 -8.73 11.23 -10.75
N LYS A 253 -8.40 9.98 -11.09
CA LYS A 253 -9.20 9.11 -11.96
C LYS A 253 -10.01 8.09 -11.15
N VAL A 254 -9.39 7.52 -10.13
CA VAL A 254 -9.92 6.42 -9.30
C VAL A 254 -9.99 6.89 -7.85
N PRO A 255 -11.16 7.31 -7.35
CA PRO A 255 -11.30 7.79 -5.97
C PRO A 255 -10.91 6.74 -4.91
N SER A 256 -11.16 5.47 -5.20
CA SER A 256 -10.88 4.34 -4.29
C SER A 256 -9.42 3.84 -4.32
N VAL A 257 -8.46 4.73 -4.55
CA VAL A 257 -7.04 4.41 -4.53
C VAL A 257 -6.51 4.35 -3.09
N ILE A 258 -5.76 3.30 -2.79
CA ILE A 258 -4.87 3.21 -1.62
C ILE A 258 -3.44 3.38 -2.15
N ALA A 259 -2.78 4.48 -1.84
CA ALA A 259 -1.45 4.77 -2.35
C ALA A 259 -0.36 4.40 -1.33
N ARG A 260 0.42 3.34 -1.63
CA ARG A 260 1.53 2.87 -0.79
C ARG A 260 2.79 3.67 -1.08
N THR A 261 3.30 4.39 -0.07
CA THR A 261 4.36 5.39 -0.26
C THR A 261 5.40 5.41 0.87
N HIS A 262 6.62 5.87 0.54
CA HIS A 262 7.65 6.23 1.50
C HIS A 262 7.54 7.69 2.00
N ARG A 263 6.74 8.53 1.32
CA ARG A 263 6.54 9.97 1.58
C ARG A 263 5.05 10.26 1.89
N PRO A 264 4.53 9.82 3.06
CA PRO A 264 3.10 9.91 3.36
C PRO A 264 2.62 11.35 3.58
N LEU A 265 3.43 12.21 4.20
CA LEU A 265 3.04 13.60 4.46
C LEU A 265 2.78 14.38 3.17
N GLU A 266 3.70 14.31 2.23
CA GLU A 266 3.59 15.02 0.96
C GLU A 266 2.43 14.47 0.13
N LEU A 267 2.23 13.16 0.17
CA LEU A 267 1.12 12.53 -0.52
C LEU A 267 -0.23 12.89 0.13
N ARG A 268 -0.30 12.94 1.47
CA ARG A 268 -1.50 13.38 2.20
C ARG A 268 -1.88 14.80 1.80
N GLN A 269 -0.92 15.74 1.84
CA GLN A 269 -1.15 17.13 1.43
C GLN A 269 -1.64 17.22 -0.04
N ALA A 270 -1.06 16.43 -0.93
CA ALA A 270 -1.46 16.40 -2.33
C ALA A 270 -2.89 15.85 -2.52
N PHE A 271 -3.27 14.81 -1.78
CA PHE A 271 -4.63 14.25 -1.81
C PHE A 271 -5.67 15.17 -1.18
N ASP A 272 -5.31 15.87 -0.10
CA ASP A 272 -6.18 16.87 0.51
C ASP A 272 -6.43 18.03 -0.46
N MET A 273 -5.36 18.52 -1.12
CA MET A 273 -5.52 19.57 -2.15
C MET A 273 -6.34 19.07 -3.35
N LEU A 274 -6.17 17.82 -3.78
CA LEU A 274 -7.00 17.21 -4.81
C LEU A 274 -8.49 17.18 -4.38
N GLY A 275 -8.77 16.95 -3.09
CA GLY A 275 -10.13 17.00 -2.54
C GLY A 275 -10.79 18.36 -2.69
N PHE A 276 -10.05 19.45 -2.49
CA PHE A 276 -10.53 20.81 -2.75
C PHE A 276 -10.74 21.08 -4.24
N LEU A 277 -9.81 20.61 -5.09
CA LEU A 277 -9.88 20.86 -6.54
C LEU A 277 -11.03 20.12 -7.23
N ASP A 278 -11.42 18.96 -6.74
CA ASP A 278 -12.52 18.15 -7.28
C ASP A 278 -13.85 18.31 -6.53
N GLY A 279 -13.91 19.22 -5.55
CA GLY A 279 -15.12 19.59 -4.82
C GLY A 279 -15.58 18.60 -3.76
N ARG A 280 -14.72 17.65 -3.34
CA ARG A 280 -14.97 16.78 -2.17
C ARG A 280 -14.77 17.52 -0.84
N ALA A 281 -14.00 18.59 -0.85
CA ALA A 281 -13.82 19.54 0.23
C ALA A 281 -13.99 20.96 -0.33
N ASP A 282 -14.38 21.93 0.52
CA ASP A 282 -14.56 23.31 0.12
C ASP A 282 -14.10 24.27 1.22
N LEU A 283 -13.79 25.49 0.84
CA LEU A 283 -13.52 26.61 1.74
C LEU A 283 -14.77 27.42 1.96
N HIS A 284 -14.95 27.93 3.17
CA HIS A 284 -16.01 28.91 3.39
C HIS A 284 -15.68 30.22 2.64
N PRO A 285 -16.65 30.92 2.04
CA PRO A 285 -16.40 32.17 1.31
C PRO A 285 -15.63 33.24 2.11
N ASP A 286 -15.76 33.22 3.43
CA ASP A 286 -15.11 34.14 4.34
C ASP A 286 -13.76 33.64 4.89
N ASP A 287 -13.33 32.44 4.54
CA ASP A 287 -12.02 31.93 4.96
C ASP A 287 -10.90 32.84 4.45
N ARG A 288 -9.99 33.13 5.32
CA ARG A 288 -8.79 33.94 5.02
C ARG A 288 -7.56 33.25 5.56
N LEU A 289 -6.45 33.41 4.82
CA LEU A 289 -5.17 32.88 5.27
C LEU A 289 -4.78 33.51 6.61
N ASP A 290 -4.48 32.67 7.61
CA ASP A 290 -3.91 33.10 8.87
C ASP A 290 -2.61 33.90 8.60
N PRO A 291 -2.47 35.09 9.18
CA PRO A 291 -1.28 35.90 8.99
C PRO A 291 0.04 35.18 9.36
N SER A 292 0.02 34.29 10.34
CA SER A 292 1.19 33.50 10.73
C SER A 292 1.67 32.52 9.66
N LEU A 293 0.81 32.14 8.72
CA LEU A 293 1.10 31.26 7.59
C LEU A 293 1.63 32.01 6.36
N ARG A 294 1.69 33.34 6.39
CA ARG A 294 2.21 34.14 5.27
C ARG A 294 3.73 34.12 5.25
N ARG A 295 4.30 34.03 4.04
CA ARG A 295 5.76 34.05 3.82
C ARG A 295 6.42 35.37 4.26
N GLN A 296 5.67 36.48 4.23
CA GLN A 296 6.13 37.80 4.67
C GLN A 296 5.27 38.22 5.87
N GLY A 297 5.94 38.54 6.97
CA GLY A 297 5.26 39.15 8.11
C GLY A 297 4.51 40.40 7.64
N VAL A 298 3.21 40.48 7.94
CA VAL A 298 2.44 41.71 7.71
C VAL A 298 2.98 42.74 8.71
N THR A 299 3.69 43.75 8.23
CA THR A 299 3.90 44.96 9.02
C THR A 299 2.50 45.53 9.30
N PRO A 300 2.09 45.72 10.55
CA PRO A 300 0.81 46.37 10.85
C PRO A 300 0.82 47.76 10.20
N SER A 301 -0.13 48.04 9.34
CA SER A 301 -0.38 49.40 8.87
C SER A 301 -0.80 50.20 10.10
N THR A 302 0.03 51.14 10.51
CA THR A 302 -0.22 52.18 11.49
C THR A 302 -1.40 53.07 11.07
#